data_e2e694dc1a651869b992688b4cf7ee6f
#
_entry.id   e2e694dc1a651869b992688b4cf7ee6f
#
_cell.length_a   1.000
_cell.length_b   1.000
_cell.length_c   1.000
_cell.angle_alpha   90.00
_cell.angle_beta   90.00
_cell.angle_gamma   90.00
#
_symmetry.space_group_name_H-M   'P 1'
#
loop_
_entity.id
_entity.type
_entity.pdbx_description
1 polymer ?
#
loop_
_entity_poly.entity_id
_entity_poly.type
_entity_poly.pdbx_seq_one_letter_code
_entity_poly.pdbx_strand_id
1 'polypeptide(L)'
;MIESRVARLRGHFEGDKQQYREKASKDGSGGEHKDPLTRFRTRLIAADHLTESEYEDRYAQHEATAREAVDFAQASEFPASEAAYEDVYDWPLYGQKGSDR
;
A
#
# COMPACT_ATOMS: atom_id res chain seq x y z
N MET A 1 13.10 7.70 -20.12
CA MET A 1 12.75 8.28 -18.81
C MET A 1 11.25 8.24 -18.65
N ILE A 2 10.73 7.76 -17.53
CA ILE A 2 9.28 7.73 -17.25
C ILE A 2 9.03 8.78 -16.18
N GLU A 3 8.13 9.75 -16.47
CA GLU A 3 7.66 10.74 -15.52
C GLU A 3 6.26 10.37 -15.04
N SER A 4 6.08 10.20 -13.74
CA SER A 4 4.78 9.91 -13.14
C SER A 4 4.32 11.09 -12.30
N ARG A 5 3.18 11.69 -12.65
CA ARG A 5 2.53 12.72 -11.84
C ARG A 5 1.64 12.08 -10.80
N VAL A 6 1.97 12.27 -9.55
CA VAL A 6 1.24 11.68 -8.43
C VAL A 6 0.65 12.75 -7.51
N ALA A 7 -0.46 12.44 -6.87
CA ALA A 7 -1.03 13.23 -5.79
C ALA A 7 -1.00 12.42 -4.50
N ARG A 8 -0.45 12.97 -3.44
CA ARG A 8 -0.42 12.33 -2.14
C ARG A 8 -1.77 12.51 -1.47
N LEU A 9 -2.48 11.42 -1.23
CA LEU A 9 -3.83 11.45 -0.67
C LEU A 9 -3.84 11.59 0.87
N ARG A 10 -2.84 11.02 1.55
CA ARG A 10 -2.74 11.00 3.01
C ARG A 10 -1.45 11.64 3.51
N GLY A 11 -1.38 11.92 4.81
CA GLY A 11 -0.18 12.43 5.48
C GLY A 11 0.97 11.42 5.52
N HIS A 12 2.04 11.78 6.22
CA HIS A 12 3.21 10.91 6.36
C HIS A 12 2.91 9.70 7.25
N PHE A 13 2.13 9.89 8.30
CA PHE A 13 1.66 8.86 9.23
C PHE A 13 0.23 9.18 9.66
N GLU A 14 -0.44 8.25 10.29
CA GLU A 14 -1.76 8.45 10.86
C GLU A 14 -1.68 9.45 12.03
N GLY A 15 -2.41 10.56 11.95
CA GLY A 15 -2.30 11.68 12.89
C GLY A 15 -1.43 12.84 12.39
N ASP A 16 -0.77 12.73 11.25
CA ASP A 16 -0.06 13.85 10.61
C ASP A 16 -1.05 14.97 10.23
N LYS A 17 -0.99 16.09 10.95
CA LYS A 17 -1.86 17.25 10.71
C LYS A 17 -1.56 17.98 9.39
N GLN A 18 -0.55 17.57 8.65
CA GLN A 18 -0.17 18.09 7.33
C GLN A 18 -0.12 19.62 7.28
N GLN A 19 0.42 20.26 8.31
CA GLN A 19 0.49 21.74 8.40
C GLN A 19 1.31 22.38 7.27
N TYR A 20 2.19 21.59 6.64
CA TYR A 20 3.03 21.95 5.51
C TYR A 20 2.27 21.95 4.17
N ARG A 21 1.00 21.53 4.14
CA ARG A 21 0.19 21.50 2.92
C ARG A 21 -0.88 22.59 2.95
N GLU A 22 -1.22 23.11 1.78
CA GLU A 22 -2.31 24.07 1.63
C GLU A 22 -3.68 23.44 1.99
N LYS A 23 -4.61 24.27 2.49
CA LYS A 23 -5.95 23.83 2.92
C LYS A 23 -6.70 23.07 1.83
N ALA A 24 -6.70 23.56 0.59
CA ALA A 24 -7.33 22.92 -0.58
C ALA A 24 -6.74 21.54 -0.93
N SER A 25 -5.60 21.20 -0.33
CA SER A 25 -4.94 19.91 -0.49
C SER A 25 -5.19 18.98 0.71
N LYS A 26 -5.74 19.52 1.84
CA LYS A 26 -5.95 18.79 3.10
C LYS A 26 -7.38 18.27 3.27
N ASP A 27 -8.36 19.05 2.82
CA ASP A 27 -9.78 18.79 3.05
C ASP A 27 -10.39 17.71 2.14
N GLY A 28 -9.55 17.08 1.32
CA GLY A 28 -10.01 16.06 0.39
C GLY A 28 -10.82 16.58 -0.79
N SER A 29 -11.15 17.89 -0.82
CA SER A 29 -11.92 18.48 -1.93
C SER A 29 -11.20 18.40 -3.29
N GLY A 30 -9.90 18.13 -3.25
CA GLY A 30 -9.13 17.76 -4.44
C GLY A 30 -8.67 16.30 -4.44
N GLY A 31 -8.98 15.55 -3.36
CA GLY A 31 -8.42 14.20 -3.15
C GLY A 31 -9.17 13.14 -3.95
N GLU A 32 -10.48 13.11 -3.86
CA GLU A 32 -11.30 12.11 -4.55
C GLU A 32 -11.16 12.18 -6.06
N HIS A 33 -11.13 13.39 -6.63
CA HIS A 33 -10.89 13.57 -8.06
C HIS A 33 -9.45 13.26 -8.51
N LYS A 34 -8.50 13.14 -7.57
CA LYS A 34 -7.10 12.82 -7.85
C LYS A 34 -6.74 11.38 -7.56
N ASP A 35 -7.59 10.67 -6.81
CA ASP A 35 -7.41 9.25 -6.55
C ASP A 35 -7.52 8.46 -7.87
N PRO A 36 -6.45 7.79 -8.30
CA PRO A 36 -6.45 7.02 -9.55
C PRO A 36 -7.46 5.88 -9.52
N LEU A 37 -7.72 5.28 -8.34
CA LEU A 37 -8.67 4.17 -8.20
C LEU A 37 -10.10 4.65 -8.44
N THR A 38 -10.51 5.73 -7.78
CA THR A 38 -11.84 6.34 -7.97
C THR A 38 -12.07 6.80 -9.41
N ARG A 39 -11.06 7.42 -10.00
CA ARG A 39 -11.14 7.84 -11.41
C ARG A 39 -11.26 6.67 -12.37
N PHE A 40 -10.52 5.62 -12.13
CA PHE A 40 -10.53 4.43 -12.99
C PHE A 40 -11.85 3.67 -12.87
N ARG A 41 -12.36 3.51 -11.64
CA ARG A 41 -13.72 2.98 -11.39
C ARG A 41 -14.76 3.73 -12.21
N THR A 42 -14.83 5.05 -12.07
CA THR A 42 -15.79 5.88 -12.79
C THR A 42 -15.71 5.68 -14.31
N ARG A 43 -14.50 5.58 -14.85
CA ARG A 43 -14.30 5.34 -16.28
C ARG A 43 -14.74 3.96 -16.73
N LEU A 44 -14.47 2.92 -15.94
CA LEU A 44 -14.88 1.55 -16.25
C LEU A 44 -16.39 1.40 -16.23
N ILE A 45 -17.06 2.00 -15.25
CA ILE A 45 -18.53 1.98 -15.16
C ILE A 45 -19.14 2.77 -16.33
N ALA A 46 -18.62 3.95 -16.63
CA ALA A 46 -19.10 4.75 -17.76
C ALA A 46 -18.89 4.08 -19.14
N ALA A 47 -17.98 3.15 -19.23
CA ALA A 47 -17.68 2.38 -20.44
C ALA A 47 -18.32 0.98 -20.45
N ASP A 48 -19.23 0.67 -19.52
CA ASP A 48 -19.89 -0.63 -19.36
C ASP A 48 -18.93 -1.84 -19.21
N HIS A 49 -17.73 -1.57 -18.69
CA HIS A 49 -16.73 -2.60 -18.42
C HIS A 49 -16.75 -3.12 -16.97
N LEU A 50 -17.47 -2.43 -16.10
CA LEU A 50 -17.65 -2.76 -14.69
C LEU A 50 -19.01 -2.25 -14.24
N THR A 51 -19.74 -3.05 -13.50
CA THR A 51 -20.94 -2.60 -12.80
C THR A 51 -20.61 -2.16 -11.38
N GLU A 52 -21.49 -1.36 -10.78
CA GLU A 52 -21.33 -0.95 -9.38
C GLU A 52 -21.30 -2.16 -8.44
N SER A 53 -22.19 -3.13 -8.66
CA SER A 53 -22.25 -4.37 -7.87
C SER A 53 -20.95 -5.17 -7.95
N GLU A 54 -20.38 -5.35 -9.14
CA GLU A 54 -19.10 -6.05 -9.31
C GLU A 54 -17.95 -5.31 -8.60
N TYR A 55 -17.99 -3.99 -8.58
CA TYR A 55 -17.01 -3.21 -7.84
C TYR A 55 -17.13 -3.43 -6.33
N GLU A 56 -18.35 -3.39 -5.79
CA GLU A 56 -18.63 -3.61 -4.36
C GLU A 56 -18.24 -5.01 -3.92
N ASP A 57 -18.57 -6.03 -4.72
CA ASP A 57 -18.17 -7.41 -4.45
C ASP A 57 -16.65 -7.58 -4.40
N ARG A 58 -15.92 -6.98 -5.34
CA ARG A 58 -14.46 -7.00 -5.36
C ARG A 58 -13.87 -6.25 -4.16
N TYR A 59 -14.45 -5.11 -3.83
CA TYR A 59 -14.01 -4.33 -2.67
C TYR A 59 -14.17 -5.12 -1.37
N ALA A 60 -15.33 -5.75 -1.16
CA ALA A 60 -15.60 -6.60 0.00
C ALA A 60 -14.63 -7.80 0.08
N GLN A 61 -14.31 -8.42 -1.05
CA GLN A 61 -13.32 -9.49 -1.13
C GLN A 61 -11.93 -9.03 -0.68
N HIS A 62 -11.47 -7.89 -1.19
CA HIS A 62 -10.16 -7.34 -0.81
C HIS A 62 -10.12 -6.89 0.65
N GLU A 63 -11.22 -6.35 1.17
CA GLU A 63 -11.33 -6.00 2.59
C GLU A 63 -11.23 -7.26 3.48
N ALA A 64 -11.91 -8.35 3.11
CA ALA A 64 -11.81 -9.63 3.80
C ALA A 64 -10.36 -10.16 3.79
N THR A 65 -9.72 -10.17 2.64
CA THR A 65 -8.30 -10.58 2.51
C THR A 65 -7.37 -9.74 3.37
N ALA A 66 -7.60 -8.43 3.43
CA ALA A 66 -6.81 -7.55 4.29
C ALA A 66 -7.00 -7.85 5.78
N ARG A 67 -8.22 -8.16 6.21
CA ARG A 67 -8.50 -8.60 7.59
C ARG A 67 -7.82 -9.92 7.91
N GLU A 68 -7.94 -10.91 7.04
CA GLU A 68 -7.25 -12.21 7.19
C GLU A 68 -5.73 -12.04 7.33
N ALA A 69 -5.13 -11.13 6.56
CA ALA A 69 -3.71 -10.83 6.66
C ALA A 69 -3.33 -10.22 8.02
N VAL A 70 -4.18 -9.36 8.58
CA VAL A 70 -3.99 -8.81 9.92
C VAL A 70 -4.10 -9.90 10.98
N ASP A 71 -5.14 -10.73 10.90
CA ASP A 71 -5.36 -11.84 11.82
C ASP A 71 -4.20 -12.83 11.79
N PHE A 72 -3.73 -13.15 10.59
CA PHE A 72 -2.54 -13.98 10.40
C PHE A 72 -1.29 -13.37 11.06
N ALA A 73 -1.05 -12.08 10.84
CA ALA A 73 0.10 -11.41 11.43
C ALA A 73 0.02 -11.38 12.96
N GLN A 74 -1.16 -11.16 13.53
CA GLN A 74 -1.38 -11.15 14.98
C GLN A 74 -1.23 -12.55 15.62
N ALA A 75 -1.60 -13.59 14.90
CA ALA A 75 -1.48 -14.98 15.37
C ALA A 75 -0.07 -15.57 15.16
N SER A 76 0.76 -14.92 14.34
CA SER A 76 2.12 -15.36 14.06
C SER A 76 3.04 -15.16 15.26
N GLU A 77 3.91 -16.12 15.49
CA GLU A 77 4.96 -16.00 16.50
C GLU A 77 5.99 -14.94 16.09
N PHE A 78 6.63 -14.32 17.08
CA PHE A 78 7.77 -13.45 16.82
C PHE A 78 8.93 -14.27 16.25
N PRO A 79 9.74 -13.67 15.34
CA PRO A 79 10.95 -14.31 14.86
C PRO A 79 11.88 -14.69 16.01
N ALA A 80 12.64 -15.77 15.85
CA ALA A 80 13.71 -16.11 16.79
C ALA A 80 14.76 -15.00 16.81
N SER A 81 15.45 -14.82 17.94
CA SER A 81 16.47 -13.78 18.11
C SER A 81 17.59 -13.87 17.08
N GLU A 82 17.89 -15.07 16.63
CA GLU A 82 18.92 -15.38 15.62
C GLU A 82 18.59 -14.80 14.26
N ALA A 83 17.30 -14.67 13.93
CA ALA A 83 16.84 -14.09 12.67
C ALA A 83 17.28 -12.61 12.49
N ALA A 84 17.64 -11.93 13.58
CA ALA A 84 18.17 -10.55 13.50
C ALA A 84 19.54 -10.47 12.79
N TYR A 85 20.23 -11.59 12.64
CA TYR A 85 21.54 -11.68 12.00
C TYR A 85 21.48 -12.28 10.58
N GLU A 86 20.30 -12.70 10.16
CA GLU A 86 20.04 -13.29 8.85
C GLU A 86 19.56 -12.22 7.87
N ASP A 87 19.81 -12.39 6.59
CA ASP A 87 19.33 -11.54 5.50
C ASP A 87 19.60 -10.03 5.65
N VAL A 88 20.57 -9.65 6.48
CA VAL A 88 20.92 -8.25 6.72
C VAL A 88 21.61 -7.64 5.49
N TYR A 89 22.35 -8.46 4.75
CA TYR A 89 23.06 -8.06 3.54
C TYR A 89 22.83 -9.06 2.42
N ASP A 90 22.78 -8.54 1.18
CA ASP A 90 22.81 -9.39 0.01
C ASP A 90 24.19 -10.06 -0.13
N TRP A 91 24.18 -11.35 -0.42
CA TRP A 91 25.40 -12.15 -0.54
C TRP A 91 26.10 -11.93 -1.89
N PRO A 92 27.45 -11.86 -1.92
CA PRO A 92 28.44 -11.72 -0.84
C PRO A 92 28.96 -10.28 -0.71
N LEU A 93 28.64 -9.61 0.38
CA LEU A 93 29.35 -8.39 0.72
C LEU A 93 30.65 -8.70 1.48
N TYR A 94 31.79 -8.30 0.92
CA TYR A 94 33.09 -8.27 1.57
C TYR A 94 33.71 -9.61 1.99
N GLY A 95 33.91 -10.52 1.02
CA GLY A 95 34.88 -11.62 1.17
C GLY A 95 34.62 -12.58 2.32
N GLN A 96 33.42 -12.64 2.83
CA GLN A 96 33.03 -13.74 3.73
C GLN A 96 33.09 -15.04 2.91
N LYS A 97 34.03 -15.91 3.25
CA LYS A 97 34.08 -17.26 2.71
C LYS A 97 32.78 -17.93 3.07
N GLY A 98 32.02 -18.35 2.06
CA GLY A 98 30.86 -19.18 2.26
C GLY A 98 31.24 -20.37 3.14
N SER A 99 30.50 -20.56 4.22
CA SER A 99 30.51 -21.86 4.88
C SER A 99 29.88 -22.80 3.85
N ASP A 100 30.68 -23.73 3.33
CA ASP A 100 30.21 -24.84 2.52
C ASP A 100 29.06 -25.53 3.28
N ARG A 101 27.88 -25.41 2.75
CA ARG A 101 26.72 -26.22 3.12
C ARG A 101 26.38 -27.14 1.97
#